data_76a43ac1b0b666e05edf5bf527817369
#
_entry.id   76a43ac1b0b666e05edf5bf527817369
#
_cell.length_a   1.000
_cell.length_b   1.000
_cell.length_c   1.000
_cell.angle_alpha   90.00
_cell.angle_beta   90.00
_cell.angle_gamma   90.00
#
_symmetry.space_group_name_H-M   'P 1'
#
loop_
_entity.id
_entity.type
_entity.pdbx_description
1 polymer ?
#
loop_
_entity_poly.entity_id
_entity_poly.type
_entity_poly.pdbx_seq_one_letter_code
_entity_poly.pdbx_strand_id
1 'polypeptide(L)'
;MPKYGCINVHASLLPKYRGAAPIHYAIMQGEKESGVTIMQMDIGMDTGDMIKKVAVPIGENMTMGELHDELKVKGAELLLEVIEDIEAGKAQPEKQSEEEATYASLLKREMERIDWSKAAADIHNLIRGFNPAPGAFTKLPDGKNLKIWGSRLTDKATTAEPGTVVEATKHSFFVACGNGVLEIIEVQPESKKRMAAQVFINGRGVQVGDVLGKE
;
A
#
# COMPACT_ATOMS: atom_id res chain seq x y z
N MET A 1 20.63 -22.58 21.47
CA MET A 1 19.34 -21.90 21.16
C MET A 1 18.90 -21.14 22.41
N PRO A 2 18.22 -19.97 22.25
CA PRO A 2 17.67 -19.25 23.40
C PRO A 2 16.68 -20.12 24.20
N LYS A 3 16.55 -19.86 25.50
CA LYS A 3 15.70 -20.65 26.41
C LYS A 3 14.24 -20.74 25.94
N TYR A 4 13.72 -19.65 25.37
CA TYR A 4 12.34 -19.52 24.92
C TYR A 4 12.17 -19.52 23.39
N GLY A 5 13.22 -19.91 22.65
CA GLY A 5 13.21 -19.83 21.18
C GLY A 5 13.42 -18.41 20.64
N CYS A 6 13.08 -18.19 19.37
CA CYS A 6 13.12 -16.90 18.73
C CYS A 6 11.69 -16.48 18.35
N ILE A 7 11.33 -15.24 18.59
CA ILE A 7 10.05 -14.67 18.21
C ILE A 7 10.24 -13.56 17.16
N ASN A 8 9.23 -13.35 16.32
CA ASN A 8 9.20 -12.31 15.31
C ASN A 8 7.94 -11.45 15.47
N VAL A 9 8.10 -10.15 15.24
CA VAL A 9 6.98 -9.18 15.15
C VAL A 9 6.67 -9.03 13.68
N HIS A 10 5.67 -9.76 13.18
CA HIS A 10 5.29 -9.76 11.78
C HIS A 10 4.13 -8.79 11.52
N ALA A 11 4.29 -7.89 10.53
CA ALA A 11 3.36 -6.80 10.26
C ALA A 11 2.17 -7.23 9.37
N SER A 12 1.53 -8.35 9.70
CA SER A 12 0.26 -8.79 9.14
C SER A 12 -0.54 -9.61 10.15
N LEU A 13 -1.80 -9.88 9.82
CA LEU A 13 -2.63 -10.89 10.48
C LEU A 13 -2.33 -12.25 9.84
N LEU A 14 -1.27 -12.93 10.31
CA LEU A 14 -0.93 -14.28 9.85
C LEU A 14 -2.14 -15.23 9.99
N PRO A 15 -2.31 -16.18 9.06
CA PRO A 15 -1.37 -16.63 8.02
C PRO A 15 -1.37 -15.79 6.72
N LYS A 16 -2.14 -14.70 6.65
CA LYS A 16 -2.13 -13.82 5.48
C LYS A 16 -0.84 -13.00 5.41
N TYR A 17 -0.37 -12.78 4.17
CA TYR A 17 0.77 -11.89 3.86
C TYR A 17 2.08 -12.31 4.53
N ARG A 18 2.43 -13.61 4.51
CA ARG A 18 3.79 -14.06 4.82
C ARG A 18 4.80 -13.43 3.87
N GLY A 19 5.99 -13.06 4.33
CA GLY A 19 7.07 -12.56 3.48
C GLY A 19 7.44 -11.10 3.72
N ALA A 20 8.01 -10.44 2.69
CA ALA A 20 8.83 -9.25 2.86
C ALA A 20 8.07 -7.91 2.93
N ALA A 21 6.88 -7.82 2.33
CA ALA A 21 6.18 -6.53 2.17
C ALA A 21 4.69 -6.55 2.60
N PRO A 22 4.34 -7.14 3.75
CA PRO A 22 2.95 -7.35 4.15
C PRO A 22 2.12 -6.05 4.21
N ILE A 23 2.70 -4.96 4.69
CA ILE A 23 2.00 -3.66 4.83
C ILE A 23 1.60 -3.10 3.47
N HIS A 24 2.54 -3.15 2.49
CA HIS A 24 2.25 -2.69 1.13
C HIS A 24 1.13 -3.52 0.49
N TYR A 25 1.23 -4.85 0.59
CA TYR A 25 0.25 -5.74 0.00
C TYR A 25 -1.14 -5.58 0.62
N ALA A 26 -1.26 -5.43 1.93
CA ALA A 26 -2.55 -5.19 2.59
C ALA A 26 -3.26 -3.95 2.03
N ILE A 27 -2.52 -2.85 1.82
CA ILE A 27 -3.07 -1.62 1.22
C ILE A 27 -3.39 -1.82 -0.26
N MET A 28 -2.45 -2.38 -1.05
CA MET A 28 -2.64 -2.57 -2.50
C MET A 28 -3.79 -3.50 -2.84
N GLN A 29 -4.06 -4.51 -2.00
CA GLN A 29 -5.19 -5.42 -2.15
C GLN A 29 -6.52 -4.84 -1.63
N GLY A 30 -6.51 -3.64 -1.06
CA GLY A 30 -7.70 -2.97 -0.58
C GLY A 30 -8.32 -3.59 0.67
N GLU A 31 -7.49 -4.24 1.50
CA GLU A 31 -7.93 -4.80 2.78
C GLU A 31 -8.53 -3.70 3.67
N LYS A 32 -9.51 -4.07 4.49
CA LYS A 32 -10.17 -3.17 5.43
C LYS A 32 -9.49 -3.15 6.80
N GLU A 33 -8.65 -4.12 7.05
CA GLU A 33 -7.82 -4.23 8.25
C GLU A 33 -6.49 -4.91 7.92
N SER A 34 -5.50 -4.63 8.73
CA SER A 34 -4.24 -5.35 8.83
C SER A 34 -3.95 -5.57 10.31
N GLY A 35 -2.72 -5.87 10.68
CA GLY A 35 -2.36 -6.03 12.07
C GLY A 35 -0.92 -6.45 12.26
N VAL A 36 -0.64 -6.85 13.49
CA VAL A 36 0.64 -7.42 13.88
C VAL A 36 0.39 -8.79 14.49
N THR A 37 1.21 -9.74 14.12
CA THR A 37 1.26 -11.08 14.75
C THR A 37 2.62 -11.27 15.39
N ILE A 38 2.64 -11.59 16.69
CA ILE A 38 3.84 -12.13 17.34
C ILE A 38 3.82 -13.63 17.14
N MET A 39 4.88 -14.16 16.53
CA MET A 39 5.00 -15.57 16.17
C MET A 39 6.32 -16.16 16.62
N GLN A 40 6.38 -17.47 16.86
CA GLN A 40 7.65 -18.19 16.96
C GLN A 40 8.28 -18.34 15.58
N MET A 41 9.59 -18.23 15.52
CA MET A 41 10.32 -18.48 14.29
C MET A 41 10.61 -19.97 14.14
N ASP A 42 10.35 -20.48 12.96
CA ASP A 42 10.73 -21.82 12.53
C ASP A 42 11.65 -21.78 11.29
N ILE A 43 11.78 -22.90 10.58
CA ILE A 43 12.62 -22.99 9.38
C ILE A 43 12.00 -22.36 8.13
N GLY A 44 10.68 -22.18 8.11
CA GLY A 44 9.94 -21.62 6.98
C GLY A 44 9.89 -20.10 7.01
N MET A 45 9.39 -19.53 5.92
CA MET A 45 9.17 -18.08 5.81
C MET A 45 7.85 -17.73 6.49
N ASP A 46 7.93 -17.18 7.71
CA ASP A 46 6.78 -16.74 8.51
C ASP A 46 5.72 -17.84 8.75
N THR A 47 6.16 -19.10 8.88
CA THR A 47 5.31 -20.29 9.03
C THR A 47 5.13 -20.75 10.47
N GLY A 48 5.92 -20.21 11.39
CA GLY A 48 5.89 -20.63 12.79
C GLY A 48 4.59 -20.29 13.52
N ASP A 49 4.43 -20.88 14.70
CA ASP A 49 3.19 -20.78 15.47
C ASP A 49 2.93 -19.33 15.93
N MET A 50 1.71 -18.87 15.79
CA MET A 50 1.25 -17.55 16.22
C MET A 50 1.00 -17.51 17.71
N ILE A 51 1.57 -16.54 18.43
CA ILE A 51 1.39 -16.40 19.88
C ILE A 51 0.23 -15.46 20.18
N LYS A 52 0.23 -14.28 19.55
CA LYS A 52 -0.80 -13.26 19.77
C LYS A 52 -0.91 -12.34 18.57
N LYS A 53 -2.10 -11.79 18.32
CA LYS A 53 -2.37 -10.86 17.21
C LYS A 53 -3.11 -9.62 17.69
N VAL A 54 -2.90 -8.50 17.01
CA VAL A 54 -3.70 -7.28 17.14
C VAL A 54 -4.07 -6.75 15.77
N ALA A 55 -5.34 -6.45 15.55
CA ALA A 55 -5.84 -5.88 14.30
C ALA A 55 -5.82 -4.35 14.36
N VAL A 56 -5.61 -3.74 13.20
CA VAL A 56 -5.64 -2.28 12.96
C VAL A 56 -6.50 -2.03 11.72
N PRO A 57 -7.54 -1.18 11.81
CA PRO A 57 -8.38 -0.86 10.67
C PRO A 57 -7.61 -0.04 9.63
N ILE A 58 -7.91 -0.25 8.35
CA ILE A 58 -7.35 0.50 7.22
C ILE A 58 -8.41 1.46 6.69
N GLY A 59 -8.19 2.76 6.87
CA GLY A 59 -9.05 3.79 6.29
C GLY A 59 -8.95 3.86 4.77
N GLU A 60 -9.99 4.38 4.13
CA GLU A 60 -10.11 4.43 2.67
C GLU A 60 -8.91 5.12 1.99
N ASN A 61 -8.39 6.19 2.59
CA ASN A 61 -7.27 6.96 2.08
C ASN A 61 -5.96 6.74 2.86
N MET A 62 -5.95 5.81 3.83
CA MET A 62 -4.76 5.52 4.63
C MET A 62 -3.63 5.03 3.73
N THR A 63 -2.46 5.63 3.86
CA THR A 63 -1.24 5.26 3.14
C THR A 63 -0.49 4.13 3.85
N MET A 64 0.43 3.49 3.14
CA MET A 64 1.33 2.48 3.74
C MET A 64 2.15 3.08 4.89
N GLY A 65 2.61 4.32 4.76
CA GLY A 65 3.38 4.98 5.81
C GLY A 65 2.56 5.21 7.09
N GLU A 66 1.31 5.63 6.96
CA GLU A 66 0.41 5.81 8.10
C GLU A 66 0.09 4.48 8.79
N LEU A 67 -0.22 3.44 8.00
CA LEU A 67 -0.45 2.10 8.54
C LEU A 67 0.81 1.55 9.22
N HIS A 68 2.00 1.71 8.62
CA HIS A 68 3.28 1.33 9.23
C HIS A 68 3.47 1.99 10.61
N ASP A 69 3.15 3.29 10.71
CA ASP A 69 3.31 4.05 11.96
C ASP A 69 2.36 3.57 13.07
N GLU A 70 1.14 3.16 12.73
CA GLU A 70 0.23 2.53 13.68
C GLU A 70 0.70 1.12 14.07
N LEU A 71 1.09 0.30 13.09
CA LEU A 71 1.52 -1.08 13.35
C LEU A 71 2.77 -1.16 14.21
N LYS A 72 3.74 -0.24 14.05
CA LYS A 72 4.95 -0.24 14.89
C LYS A 72 4.66 0.01 16.36
N VAL A 73 3.67 0.89 16.67
CA VAL A 73 3.26 1.16 18.05
C VAL A 73 2.53 -0.04 18.62
N LYS A 74 1.53 -0.55 17.88
CA LYS A 74 0.76 -1.73 18.30
C LYS A 74 1.61 -3.00 18.42
N GLY A 75 2.58 -3.16 17.54
CA GLY A 75 3.53 -4.27 17.60
C GLY A 75 4.43 -4.23 18.81
N ALA A 76 4.91 -3.04 19.20
CA ALA A 76 5.73 -2.87 20.39
C ALA A 76 4.92 -3.16 21.69
N GLU A 77 3.70 -2.64 21.80
CA GLU A 77 2.79 -2.90 22.89
C GLU A 77 2.52 -4.43 23.03
N LEU A 78 2.13 -5.06 21.92
CA LEU A 78 1.83 -6.48 21.88
C LEU A 78 3.06 -7.36 22.21
N LEU A 79 4.24 -6.94 21.78
CA LEU A 79 5.48 -7.67 22.09
C LEU A 79 5.76 -7.72 23.58
N LEU A 80 5.55 -6.61 24.31
CA LEU A 80 5.74 -6.56 25.76
C LEU A 80 4.77 -7.52 26.47
N GLU A 81 3.50 -7.52 26.09
CA GLU A 81 2.51 -8.44 26.62
C GLU A 81 2.91 -9.93 26.38
N VAL A 82 3.39 -10.23 25.15
CA VAL A 82 3.78 -11.60 24.80
C VAL A 82 5.02 -12.04 25.59
N ILE A 83 5.98 -11.15 25.84
CA ILE A 83 7.15 -11.47 26.66
C ILE A 83 6.73 -11.83 28.09
N GLU A 84 5.84 -11.04 28.69
CA GLU A 84 5.28 -11.33 30.02
C GLU A 84 4.52 -12.67 30.04
N ASP A 85 3.73 -12.97 29.03
CA ASP A 85 3.01 -14.23 28.90
C ASP A 85 3.96 -15.44 28.77
N ILE A 86 5.06 -15.29 28.00
CA ILE A 86 6.07 -16.33 27.84
C ILE A 86 6.80 -16.59 29.17
N GLU A 87 7.24 -15.54 29.88
CA GLU A 87 7.93 -15.66 31.15
C GLU A 87 7.05 -16.28 32.24
N ALA A 88 5.76 -15.97 32.22
CA ALA A 88 4.77 -16.54 33.13
C ALA A 88 4.31 -17.96 32.74
N GLY A 89 4.75 -18.50 31.61
CA GLY A 89 4.32 -19.79 31.07
C GLY A 89 2.85 -19.83 30.64
N LYS A 90 2.29 -18.67 30.27
CA LYS A 90 0.87 -18.51 29.85
C LYS A 90 0.72 -18.44 28.32
N ALA A 91 1.79 -18.26 27.57
CA ALA A 91 1.73 -18.21 26.12
C ALA A 91 1.16 -19.51 25.54
N GLN A 92 0.21 -19.40 24.64
CA GLN A 92 -0.43 -20.53 23.96
C GLN A 92 -0.27 -20.37 22.44
N PRO A 93 0.85 -20.81 21.87
CA PRO A 93 1.07 -20.74 20.44
C PRO A 93 0.06 -21.58 19.64
N GLU A 94 -0.45 -21.01 18.56
CA GLU A 94 -1.42 -21.62 17.65
C GLU A 94 -0.79 -21.83 16.27
N LYS A 95 -0.99 -23.02 15.70
CA LYS A 95 -0.50 -23.30 14.33
C LYS A 95 -1.25 -22.49 13.29
N GLN A 96 -0.51 -22.04 12.29
CA GLN A 96 -1.09 -21.38 11.13
C GLN A 96 -1.83 -22.37 10.22
N SER A 97 -2.95 -21.94 9.61
CA SER A 97 -3.63 -22.69 8.55
C SER A 97 -2.88 -22.45 7.22
N GLU A 98 -2.40 -23.52 6.61
CA GLU A 98 -1.76 -23.44 5.28
C GLU A 98 -2.76 -23.08 4.17
N GLU A 99 -4.01 -23.45 4.31
CA GLU A 99 -5.08 -23.16 3.34
C GLU A 99 -5.42 -21.66 3.27
N GLU A 100 -5.22 -20.94 4.39
CA GLU A 100 -5.48 -19.49 4.49
C GLU A 100 -4.24 -18.64 4.23
N ALA A 101 -3.09 -19.28 4.04
CA ALA A 101 -1.83 -18.57 3.85
C ALA A 101 -1.78 -17.82 2.52
N THR A 102 -1.39 -16.55 2.58
CA THR A 102 -1.09 -15.73 1.40
C THR A 102 0.31 -15.13 1.54
N TYR A 103 0.87 -14.66 0.42
CA TYR A 103 2.26 -14.22 0.38
C TYR A 103 2.40 -12.78 -0.10
N ALA A 104 3.26 -12.02 0.56
CA ALA A 104 3.67 -10.67 0.22
C ALA A 104 5.15 -10.68 -0.20
N SER A 105 5.39 -10.87 -1.49
CA SER A 105 6.74 -10.95 -2.04
C SER A 105 7.48 -9.60 -1.96
N LEU A 106 8.79 -9.62 -2.23
CA LEU A 106 9.57 -8.39 -2.41
C LEU A 106 8.95 -7.51 -3.50
N LEU A 107 8.90 -6.22 -3.23
CA LEU A 107 8.43 -5.23 -4.21
C LEU A 107 9.43 -5.14 -5.36
N LYS A 108 8.89 -5.12 -6.58
CA LYS A 108 9.65 -4.96 -7.81
C LYS A 108 9.31 -3.62 -8.46
N ARG A 109 10.27 -3.04 -9.16
CA ARG A 109 10.11 -1.73 -9.82
C ARG A 109 8.97 -1.71 -10.84
N GLU A 110 8.70 -2.83 -11.49
CA GLU A 110 7.60 -2.96 -12.43
C GLU A 110 6.23 -2.76 -11.77
N MET A 111 6.12 -3.08 -10.47
CA MET A 111 4.89 -2.90 -9.69
C MET A 111 4.58 -1.44 -9.39
N GLU A 112 5.59 -0.54 -9.47
CA GLU A 112 5.41 0.89 -9.24
C GLU A 112 4.68 1.59 -10.40
N ARG A 113 4.67 0.97 -11.59
CA ARG A 113 4.07 1.54 -12.80
C ARG A 113 2.55 1.44 -12.73
N ILE A 114 1.88 2.59 -12.89
CA ILE A 114 0.42 2.65 -12.93
C ILE A 114 -0.06 2.09 -14.27
N ASP A 115 -0.92 1.09 -14.19
CA ASP A 115 -1.71 0.57 -15.31
C ASP A 115 -3.10 1.20 -15.28
N TRP A 116 -3.32 2.21 -16.11
CA TRP A 116 -4.59 2.93 -16.17
C TRP A 116 -5.76 2.08 -16.66
N SER A 117 -5.53 0.91 -17.26
CA SER A 117 -6.57 -0.04 -17.66
C SER A 117 -7.27 -0.73 -16.46
N LYS A 118 -6.70 -0.62 -15.27
CA LYS A 118 -7.30 -1.12 -14.03
C LYS A 118 -8.42 -0.22 -13.52
N ALA A 119 -9.21 -0.71 -12.58
CA ALA A 119 -10.24 0.10 -11.94
C ALA A 119 -9.61 1.25 -11.11
N ALA A 120 -10.32 2.36 -10.99
CA ALA A 120 -9.89 3.51 -10.20
C ALA A 120 -9.54 3.13 -8.75
N ALA A 121 -10.29 2.20 -8.15
CA ALA A 121 -10.03 1.69 -6.80
C ALA A 121 -8.68 0.95 -6.69
N ASP A 122 -8.34 0.13 -7.68
CA ASP A 122 -7.07 -0.61 -7.69
C ASP A 122 -5.89 0.34 -7.85
N ILE A 123 -6.03 1.35 -8.72
CA ILE A 123 -4.99 2.37 -8.93
C ILE A 123 -4.82 3.25 -7.68
N HIS A 124 -5.93 3.64 -7.04
CA HIS A 124 -5.90 4.36 -5.77
C HIS A 124 -5.16 3.56 -4.69
N ASN A 125 -5.47 2.28 -4.57
CA ASN A 125 -4.80 1.38 -3.63
C ASN A 125 -3.31 1.23 -3.92
N LEU A 126 -2.92 1.14 -5.19
CA LEU A 126 -1.52 1.11 -5.60
C LEU A 126 -0.79 2.40 -5.17
N ILE A 127 -1.37 3.57 -5.45
CA ILE A 127 -0.79 4.87 -5.12
C ILE A 127 -0.57 4.99 -3.62
N ARG A 128 -1.59 4.75 -2.80
CA ARG A 128 -1.50 4.84 -1.35
C ARG A 128 -0.66 3.72 -0.73
N GLY A 129 -0.61 2.54 -1.37
CA GLY A 129 0.24 1.42 -0.98
C GLY A 129 1.73 1.67 -1.20
N PHE A 130 2.10 2.54 -2.13
CA PHE A 130 3.48 2.95 -2.37
C PHE A 130 3.85 4.33 -1.80
N ASN A 131 3.00 4.93 -0.98
CA ASN A 131 3.27 6.19 -0.30
C ASN A 131 3.67 5.93 1.16
N PRO A 132 4.85 6.39 1.67
CA PRO A 132 5.76 7.40 1.09
C PRO A 132 6.89 6.83 0.23
N ALA A 133 6.97 5.54 0.04
CA ALA A 133 8.01 4.89 -0.77
C ALA A 133 7.51 3.56 -1.34
N PRO A 134 7.95 3.18 -2.56
CA PRO A 134 8.83 3.89 -3.48
C PRO A 134 8.15 4.97 -4.33
N GLY A 135 6.80 5.03 -4.35
CA GLY A 135 5.96 5.94 -5.11
C GLY A 135 5.55 5.38 -6.47
N ALA A 136 4.22 5.22 -6.67
CA ALA A 136 3.67 4.82 -7.95
C ALA A 136 3.91 5.89 -9.01
N PHE A 137 4.16 5.48 -10.27
CA PHE A 137 4.47 6.41 -11.36
C PHE A 137 3.74 6.08 -12.65
N THR A 138 3.60 7.08 -13.49
CA THR A 138 3.12 6.98 -14.87
C THR A 138 4.06 7.73 -15.82
N LYS A 139 3.82 7.62 -17.13
CA LYS A 139 4.49 8.41 -18.16
C LYS A 139 3.61 9.58 -18.58
N LEU A 140 4.22 10.74 -18.71
CA LEU A 140 3.66 11.92 -19.38
C LEU A 140 3.75 11.75 -20.91
N PRO A 141 2.98 12.53 -21.71
CA PRO A 141 3.07 12.48 -23.17
C PRO A 141 4.47 12.77 -23.76
N ASP A 142 5.32 13.49 -23.01
CA ASP A 142 6.71 13.74 -23.39
C ASP A 142 7.69 12.61 -22.98
N GLY A 143 7.17 11.51 -22.45
CA GLY A 143 7.92 10.33 -22.03
C GLY A 143 8.57 10.42 -20.65
N LYS A 144 8.48 11.57 -19.95
CA LYS A 144 9.03 11.72 -18.59
C LYS A 144 8.18 11.00 -17.55
N ASN A 145 8.82 10.62 -16.47
CA ASN A 145 8.11 10.02 -15.34
C ASN A 145 7.37 11.08 -14.52
N LEU A 146 6.16 10.75 -14.12
CA LEU A 146 5.38 11.47 -13.13
C LEU A 146 5.02 10.51 -11.99
N LYS A 147 5.59 10.71 -10.80
CA LYS A 147 5.10 10.00 -9.61
C LYS A 147 3.79 10.62 -9.15
N ILE A 148 2.87 9.76 -8.73
CA ILE A 148 1.59 10.15 -8.14
C ILE A 148 1.63 9.76 -6.68
N TRP A 149 1.47 10.75 -5.80
CA TRP A 149 1.55 10.57 -4.37
C TRP A 149 0.20 10.61 -3.66
N GLY A 150 -0.77 11.32 -4.25
CA GLY A 150 -2.10 11.44 -3.71
C GLY A 150 -3.18 11.36 -4.76
N SER A 151 -4.22 10.61 -4.47
CA SER A 151 -5.41 10.45 -5.30
C SER A 151 -6.66 10.31 -4.44
N ARG A 152 -7.84 10.49 -5.05
CA ARG A 152 -9.15 10.25 -4.44
C ARG A 152 -10.06 9.53 -5.40
N LEU A 153 -10.87 8.63 -4.87
CA LEU A 153 -11.96 8.01 -5.62
C LEU A 153 -13.04 9.06 -5.90
N THR A 154 -13.71 8.92 -7.03
CA THR A 154 -14.81 9.78 -7.44
C THR A 154 -15.98 8.96 -7.95
N ASP A 155 -17.18 9.55 -7.96
CA ASP A 155 -18.37 8.96 -8.58
C ASP A 155 -18.49 9.31 -10.08
N LYS A 156 -17.43 9.94 -10.65
CA LYS A 156 -17.42 10.32 -12.07
C LYS A 156 -17.29 9.07 -12.95
N ALA A 157 -18.02 9.09 -14.05
CA ALA A 157 -17.92 8.11 -15.13
C ALA A 157 -17.48 8.79 -16.42
N THR A 158 -16.79 8.04 -17.27
CA THR A 158 -16.35 8.52 -18.59
C THR A 158 -16.28 7.37 -19.58
N THR A 159 -16.36 7.68 -20.86
CA THR A 159 -16.10 6.75 -21.98
C THR A 159 -14.74 6.99 -22.61
N ALA A 160 -13.94 7.90 -22.03
CA ALA A 160 -12.60 8.18 -22.52
C ALA A 160 -11.67 6.96 -22.33
N GLU A 161 -10.67 6.86 -23.20
CA GLU A 161 -9.64 5.82 -23.11
C GLU A 161 -8.90 5.92 -21.76
N PRO A 162 -8.61 4.78 -21.09
CA PRO A 162 -7.83 4.77 -19.85
C PRO A 162 -6.51 5.53 -19.99
N GLY A 163 -6.16 6.32 -18.98
CA GLY A 163 -5.02 7.22 -18.98
C GLY A 163 -5.31 8.63 -19.47
N THR A 164 -6.47 8.87 -20.10
CA THR A 164 -6.84 10.21 -20.58
C THR A 164 -7.15 11.14 -19.41
N VAL A 165 -6.56 12.33 -19.42
CA VAL A 165 -6.92 13.43 -18.53
C VAL A 165 -8.25 14.02 -19.02
N VAL A 166 -9.32 13.75 -18.30
CA VAL A 166 -10.69 14.12 -18.69
C VAL A 166 -11.13 15.48 -18.16
N GLU A 167 -10.51 15.94 -17.09
CA GLU A 167 -10.81 17.23 -16.46
C GLU A 167 -9.58 17.77 -15.72
N ALA A 168 -9.43 19.07 -15.70
CA ALA A 168 -8.45 19.77 -14.85
C ALA A 168 -9.13 20.96 -14.18
N THR A 169 -9.07 21.01 -12.87
CA THR A 169 -9.58 22.08 -12.03
C THR A 169 -8.45 22.99 -11.55
N LYS A 170 -8.76 23.94 -10.67
CA LYS A 170 -7.73 24.73 -10.01
C LYS A 170 -6.84 23.91 -9.07
N HIS A 171 -7.33 22.79 -8.54
CA HIS A 171 -6.70 22.06 -7.43
C HIS A 171 -6.21 20.67 -7.79
N SER A 172 -6.83 20.04 -8.76
CA SER A 172 -6.60 18.64 -9.13
C SER A 172 -6.90 18.38 -10.60
N PHE A 173 -6.47 17.26 -11.12
CA PHE A 173 -6.88 16.76 -12.42
C PHE A 173 -7.42 15.33 -12.31
N PHE A 174 -8.23 14.94 -13.28
CA PHE A 174 -8.98 13.70 -13.28
C PHE A 174 -8.58 12.83 -14.45
N VAL A 175 -8.31 11.57 -14.17
CA VAL A 175 -7.80 10.61 -15.16
C VAL A 175 -8.79 9.46 -15.32
N ALA A 176 -9.12 9.14 -16.56
CA ALA A 176 -9.93 7.97 -16.90
C ALA A 176 -9.19 6.68 -16.53
N CYS A 177 -9.89 5.76 -15.90
CA CYS A 177 -9.42 4.44 -15.56
C CYS A 177 -10.20 3.37 -16.33
N GLY A 178 -9.77 2.12 -16.27
CA GLY A 178 -10.54 1.02 -16.89
C GLY A 178 -11.96 0.91 -16.36
N ASN A 179 -12.17 1.31 -15.12
CA ASN A 179 -13.50 1.54 -14.53
C ASN A 179 -13.43 2.74 -13.59
N GLY A 180 -14.23 3.78 -13.90
CA GLY A 180 -14.30 5.00 -13.11
C GLY A 180 -13.24 6.05 -13.49
N VAL A 181 -13.19 7.11 -12.70
CA VAL A 181 -12.28 8.26 -12.86
C VAL A 181 -11.60 8.53 -11.54
N LEU A 182 -10.29 8.70 -11.58
CA LEU A 182 -9.47 8.97 -10.41
C LEU A 182 -9.07 10.44 -10.36
N GLU A 183 -9.29 11.11 -9.22
CA GLU A 183 -8.78 12.44 -8.94
C GLU A 183 -7.33 12.37 -8.48
N ILE A 184 -6.45 13.16 -9.08
CA ILE A 184 -5.04 13.29 -8.73
C ILE A 184 -4.81 14.60 -8.00
N ILE A 185 -4.30 14.53 -6.77
CA ILE A 185 -4.16 15.68 -5.87
C ILE A 185 -2.71 16.05 -5.55
N GLU A 186 -1.78 15.10 -5.70
CA GLU A 186 -0.38 15.31 -5.38
C GLU A 186 0.53 14.50 -6.31
N VAL A 187 1.56 15.16 -6.85
CA VAL A 187 2.45 14.59 -7.86
C VAL A 187 3.91 14.96 -7.62
N GLN A 188 4.80 14.26 -8.32
CA GLN A 188 6.21 14.60 -8.39
C GLN A 188 6.72 14.37 -9.82
N PRO A 189 6.92 15.43 -10.62
CA PRO A 189 7.57 15.33 -11.91
C PRO A 189 9.03 14.90 -11.77
N GLU A 190 9.54 14.29 -12.83
CA GLU A 190 10.93 13.85 -12.88
C GLU A 190 11.89 15.01 -12.55
N SER A 191 12.87 14.75 -11.68
CA SER A 191 13.86 15.74 -11.21
C SER A 191 13.28 16.95 -10.45
N LYS A 192 12.01 16.89 -10.02
CA LYS A 192 11.38 17.93 -9.22
C LYS A 192 11.04 17.43 -7.82
N LYS A 193 10.66 18.35 -6.94
CA LYS A 193 10.09 18.02 -5.63
C LYS A 193 8.62 17.61 -5.76
N ARG A 194 8.15 16.86 -4.79
CA ARG A 194 6.73 16.56 -4.56
C ARG A 194 5.94 17.87 -4.43
N MET A 195 4.79 17.97 -5.07
CA MET A 195 3.97 19.17 -5.13
C MET A 195 2.49 18.85 -5.26
N ALA A 196 1.62 19.76 -4.82
CA ALA A 196 0.20 19.67 -5.09
C ALA A 196 -0.06 19.69 -6.61
N ALA A 197 -1.08 18.96 -7.06
CA ALA A 197 -1.48 18.93 -8.46
C ALA A 197 -1.78 20.32 -9.04
N GLN A 198 -2.31 21.24 -8.20
CA GLN A 198 -2.51 22.64 -8.56
C GLN A 198 -1.25 23.32 -9.12
N VAL A 199 -0.11 23.11 -8.46
CA VAL A 199 1.17 23.72 -8.91
C VAL A 199 1.59 23.15 -10.25
N PHE A 200 1.39 21.85 -10.44
CA PHE A 200 1.71 21.15 -11.68
C PHE A 200 0.83 21.60 -12.86
N ILE A 201 -0.47 21.74 -12.63
CA ILE A 201 -1.45 22.24 -13.61
C ILE A 201 -1.11 23.70 -14.01
N ASN A 202 -0.86 24.57 -13.03
CA ASN A 202 -0.52 25.98 -13.28
C ASN A 202 0.78 26.12 -14.09
N GLY A 203 1.72 25.19 -13.92
CA GLY A 203 2.95 25.08 -14.72
C GLY A 203 2.76 24.44 -16.09
N ARG A 204 1.51 24.16 -16.51
CA ARG A 204 1.18 23.45 -17.76
C ARG A 204 1.83 22.07 -17.86
N GLY A 205 2.00 21.40 -16.72
CA GLY A 205 2.57 20.05 -16.67
C GLY A 205 1.62 18.97 -17.17
N VAL A 206 0.32 19.27 -17.21
CA VAL A 206 -0.74 18.40 -17.72
C VAL A 206 -1.90 19.25 -18.22
N GLN A 207 -2.61 18.77 -19.24
CA GLN A 207 -3.80 19.40 -19.80
C GLN A 207 -4.87 18.36 -20.14
N VAL A 208 -6.11 18.79 -20.25
CA VAL A 208 -7.22 17.93 -20.69
C VAL A 208 -6.94 17.40 -22.10
N GLY A 209 -7.14 16.09 -22.26
CA GLY A 209 -6.84 15.36 -23.49
C GLY A 209 -5.45 14.70 -23.52
N ASP A 210 -4.56 15.02 -22.58
CA ASP A 210 -3.30 14.26 -22.44
C ASP A 210 -3.61 12.80 -22.09
N VAL A 211 -2.82 11.89 -22.62
CA VAL A 211 -2.93 10.45 -22.30
C VAL A 211 -1.68 10.01 -21.58
N LEU A 212 -1.87 9.63 -20.30
CA LEU A 212 -0.79 9.18 -19.43
C LEU A 212 -0.51 7.69 -19.63
N GLY A 213 0.73 7.27 -19.41
CA GLY A 213 1.13 5.86 -19.39
C GLY A 213 1.41 5.25 -20.76
N LYS A 214 1.26 5.99 -21.86
CA LYS A 214 1.73 5.54 -23.20
C LYS A 214 3.26 5.54 -23.24
N GLU A 215 3.83 4.55 -23.95
CA GLU A 215 5.26 4.45 -24.23
C GLU A 215 5.65 5.34 -25.42
#